data_a13a8ed581645cba7543ec6798e819f9
#
_entry.id   a13a8ed581645cba7543ec6798e819f9
#
_cell.length_a   1.000
_cell.length_b   1.000
_cell.length_c   1.000
_cell.angle_alpha   90.00
_cell.angle_beta   90.00
_cell.angle_gamma   90.00
#
_symmetry.space_group_name_H-M   'P 1'
#
loop_
_entity.id
_entity.type
_entity.pdbx_description
1 polymer ?
#
loop_
_entity_poly.entity_id
_entity_poly.type
_entity_poly.pdbx_seq_one_letter_code
_entity_poly.pdbx_strand_id
1 'polypeptide(L)'
;MSLLVLFSFSGFSAFNQNESKQLSDINSETQTKVSEALKKLDKAEMRKIDNNLEMKKQISDLRASWDIMIDKKCQLETFESNGTDAKTAEFNQCITNEYLKEAEYFNSILP
;
A
#
# COMPACT_ATOMS: atom_id res chain seq x y z
N MET A 1 -20.86 -35.07 -26.28
CA MET A 1 -20.64 -33.64 -26.53
C MET A 1 -21.16 -32.77 -25.39
N SER A 2 -22.41 -32.91 -24.96
CA SER A 2 -22.95 -32.12 -23.85
C SER A 2 -22.26 -32.41 -22.52
N LEU A 3 -21.77 -33.61 -22.29
CA LEU A 3 -21.05 -33.98 -21.08
C LEU A 3 -19.69 -33.24 -20.96
N LEU A 4 -19.00 -33.04 -22.07
CA LEU A 4 -17.73 -32.32 -22.10
C LEU A 4 -17.91 -30.83 -21.77
N VAL A 5 -18.98 -30.23 -22.24
CA VAL A 5 -19.30 -28.84 -21.98
C VAL A 5 -19.62 -28.62 -20.49
N LEU A 6 -20.40 -29.54 -19.90
CA LEU A 6 -20.73 -29.47 -18.47
C LEU A 6 -19.48 -29.63 -17.59
N PHE A 7 -18.57 -30.50 -17.98
CA PHE A 7 -17.34 -30.75 -17.26
C PHE A 7 -16.42 -29.50 -17.27
N SER A 8 -16.30 -28.87 -18.43
CA SER A 8 -15.53 -27.63 -18.57
C SER A 8 -16.10 -26.49 -17.70
N PHE A 9 -17.43 -26.42 -17.65
CA PHE A 9 -18.14 -25.41 -16.89
C PHE A 9 -17.89 -25.54 -15.38
N SER A 10 -17.94 -26.75 -14.85
CA SER A 10 -17.69 -27.02 -13.43
C SER A 10 -16.23 -26.69 -13.05
N GLY A 11 -15.26 -27.08 -13.89
CA GLY A 11 -13.86 -26.78 -13.65
C GLY A 11 -13.56 -25.29 -13.67
N PHE A 12 -14.20 -24.57 -14.56
CA PHE A 12 -14.04 -23.11 -14.66
C PHE A 12 -14.58 -22.40 -13.42
N SER A 13 -15.75 -22.83 -12.90
CA SER A 13 -16.34 -22.23 -11.71
C SER A 13 -15.46 -22.44 -10.46
N ALA A 14 -14.93 -23.64 -10.26
CA ALA A 14 -14.04 -23.95 -9.14
C ALA A 14 -12.75 -23.13 -9.21
N PHE A 15 -12.20 -22.94 -10.40
CA PHE A 15 -11.00 -22.15 -10.62
C PHE A 15 -11.23 -20.67 -10.24
N ASN A 16 -12.37 -20.09 -10.64
CA ASN A 16 -12.71 -18.71 -10.31
C ASN A 16 -12.83 -18.47 -8.81
N GLN A 17 -13.41 -19.39 -8.06
CA GLN A 17 -13.53 -19.29 -6.61
C GLN A 17 -12.17 -19.29 -5.94
N ASN A 18 -11.26 -20.13 -6.41
CA ASN A 18 -9.91 -20.25 -5.90
C ASN A 18 -9.11 -18.96 -6.18
N GLU A 19 -9.24 -18.41 -7.39
CA GLU A 19 -8.59 -17.14 -7.75
C GLU A 19 -9.10 -15.98 -6.90
N SER A 20 -10.40 -15.91 -6.66
CA SER A 20 -11.00 -14.85 -5.83
C SER A 20 -10.47 -14.89 -4.41
N LYS A 21 -10.29 -16.08 -3.85
CA LYS A 21 -9.72 -16.23 -2.52
C LYS A 21 -8.25 -15.78 -2.49
N GLN A 22 -7.46 -16.19 -3.46
CA GLN A 22 -6.07 -15.79 -3.55
C GLN A 22 -5.91 -14.28 -3.68
N LEU A 23 -6.75 -13.64 -4.49
CA LEU A 23 -6.75 -12.19 -4.64
C LEU A 23 -7.09 -11.48 -3.33
N SER A 24 -8.11 -11.97 -2.63
CA SER A 24 -8.50 -11.42 -1.33
C SER A 24 -7.36 -11.53 -0.31
N ASP A 25 -6.67 -12.66 -0.27
CA ASP A 25 -5.54 -12.87 0.63
C ASP A 25 -4.37 -11.93 0.32
N ILE A 26 -4.05 -11.74 -0.96
CA ILE A 26 -2.99 -10.83 -1.40
C ILE A 26 -3.34 -9.38 -1.05
N ASN A 27 -4.58 -8.97 -1.28
CA ASN A 27 -5.02 -7.61 -0.97
C ASN A 27 -4.98 -7.36 0.53
N SER A 28 -5.38 -8.32 1.34
CA SER A 28 -5.34 -8.24 2.80
C SER A 28 -3.90 -8.17 3.32
N GLU A 29 -3.01 -8.99 2.78
CA GLU A 29 -1.60 -8.99 3.15
C GLU A 29 -0.92 -7.67 2.81
N THR A 30 -1.14 -7.15 1.61
CA THR A 30 -0.55 -5.87 1.20
C THR A 30 -1.11 -4.71 2.03
N GLN A 31 -2.39 -4.76 2.40
CA GLN A 31 -2.99 -3.74 3.28
C GLN A 31 -2.37 -3.77 4.68
N THR A 32 -2.07 -4.95 5.20
CA THR A 32 -1.38 -5.09 6.49
C THR A 32 0.00 -4.45 6.44
N LYS A 33 0.72 -4.61 5.33
CA LYS A 33 2.04 -3.98 5.15
C LYS A 33 1.94 -2.46 5.12
N VAL A 34 0.91 -1.90 4.50
CA VAL A 34 0.64 -0.46 4.54
C VAL A 34 0.49 0.00 5.98
N SER A 35 -0.32 -0.70 6.77
CA SER A 35 -0.56 -0.34 8.18
C SER A 35 0.71 -0.39 9.01
N GLU A 36 1.55 -1.40 8.80
CA GLU A 36 2.83 -1.53 9.50
C GLU A 36 3.80 -0.42 9.12
N ALA A 37 3.88 -0.09 7.83
CA ALA A 37 4.72 1.01 7.34
C ALA A 37 4.25 2.35 7.90
N LEU A 38 2.94 2.56 7.95
CA LEU A 38 2.36 3.77 8.51
C LEU A 38 2.71 3.93 9.99
N LYS A 39 2.66 2.85 10.76
CA LYS A 39 3.06 2.88 12.18
C LYS A 39 4.52 3.27 12.34
N LYS A 40 5.40 2.74 11.50
CA LYS A 40 6.82 3.11 11.52
C LYS A 40 7.01 4.58 11.19
N LEU A 41 6.29 5.07 10.21
CA LEU A 41 6.34 6.47 9.81
C LEU A 41 5.83 7.39 10.93
N ASP A 42 4.70 7.05 11.54
CA ASP A 42 4.15 7.83 12.66
C ASP A 42 5.14 7.91 13.82
N LYS A 43 5.79 6.80 14.15
CA LYS A 43 6.79 6.77 15.21
C LYS A 43 8.01 7.62 14.88
N ALA A 44 8.47 7.59 13.64
CA ALA A 44 9.61 8.38 13.20
C ALA A 44 9.30 9.87 13.29
N GLU A 45 8.13 10.29 12.82
CA GLU A 45 7.68 11.67 12.90
C GLU A 45 7.56 12.14 14.36
N MET A 46 6.88 11.35 15.19
CA MET A 46 6.69 11.69 16.60
C MET A 46 8.03 11.84 17.34
N ARG A 47 8.96 10.94 17.09
CA ARG A 47 10.29 11.00 17.71
C ARG A 47 11.01 12.29 17.32
N LYS A 48 10.92 12.67 16.06
CA LYS A 48 11.58 13.92 15.62
C LYS A 48 10.92 15.15 16.21
N ILE A 49 9.60 15.16 16.31
CA ILE A 49 8.87 16.25 16.96
C ILE A 49 9.26 16.34 18.43
N ASP A 50 9.26 15.21 19.14
CA ASP A 50 9.57 15.19 20.57
C ASP A 50 11.00 15.69 20.86
N ASN A 51 11.95 15.39 19.98
CA ASN A 51 13.32 15.81 20.12
C ASN A 51 13.58 17.23 19.59
N ASN A 52 12.64 17.81 18.85
CA ASN A 52 12.79 19.09 18.19
C ASN A 52 11.47 19.87 18.23
N LEU A 53 10.99 20.18 19.43
CA LEU A 53 9.65 20.77 19.63
C LEU A 53 9.47 22.09 18.88
N GLU A 54 10.51 22.87 18.76
CA GLU A 54 10.48 24.15 18.03
C GLU A 54 10.27 23.95 16.52
N MET A 55 10.48 22.74 16.01
CA MET A 55 10.29 22.42 14.59
C MET A 55 9.03 21.61 14.34
N LYS A 56 8.16 21.47 15.33
CA LYS A 56 6.95 20.66 15.21
C LYS A 56 6.13 21.05 13.99
N LYS A 57 5.92 22.34 13.75
CA LYS A 57 5.12 22.79 12.61
C LYS A 57 5.74 22.39 11.27
N GLN A 58 7.05 22.63 11.12
CA GLN A 58 7.75 22.29 9.88
C GLN A 58 7.74 20.79 9.62
N ILE A 59 7.95 19.98 10.65
CA ILE A 59 7.93 18.52 10.52
C ILE A 59 6.54 18.04 10.11
N SER A 60 5.50 18.53 10.80
CA SER A 60 4.12 18.14 10.51
C SER A 60 3.66 18.59 9.12
N ASP A 61 4.04 19.79 8.71
CA ASP A 61 3.71 20.33 7.39
C ASP A 61 4.38 19.50 6.29
N LEU A 62 5.65 19.15 6.49
CA LEU A 62 6.36 18.29 5.54
C LEU A 62 5.70 16.93 5.43
N ARG A 63 5.35 16.31 6.57
CA ARG A 63 4.66 15.02 6.60
C ARG A 63 3.36 15.07 5.79
N ALA A 64 2.55 16.10 6.00
CA ALA A 64 1.27 16.24 5.31
C ALA A 64 1.46 16.40 3.80
N SER A 65 2.41 17.23 3.38
CA SER A 65 2.68 17.45 1.95
C SER A 65 3.25 16.20 1.29
N TRP A 66 4.11 15.49 1.99
CA TRP A 66 4.72 14.27 1.48
C TRP A 66 3.68 13.17 1.28
N ASP A 67 2.77 13.01 2.24
CA ASP A 67 1.70 12.01 2.14
C ASP A 67 0.79 12.27 0.94
N ILE A 68 0.49 13.54 0.64
CA ILE A 68 -0.26 13.91 -0.56
C ILE A 68 0.51 13.53 -1.82
N MET A 69 1.81 13.81 -1.84
CA MET A 69 2.68 13.45 -2.97
C MET A 69 2.73 11.93 -3.17
N ILE A 70 2.84 11.17 -2.10
CA ILE A 70 2.87 9.71 -2.16
C ILE A 70 1.60 9.18 -2.83
N ASP A 71 0.44 9.66 -2.40
CA ASP A 71 -0.83 9.22 -2.98
C ASP A 71 -0.86 9.48 -4.49
N LYS A 72 -0.52 10.69 -4.90
CA LYS A 72 -0.51 11.07 -6.32
C LYS A 72 0.52 10.28 -7.11
N LYS A 73 1.70 10.10 -6.54
CA LYS A 73 2.79 9.34 -7.17
C LYS A 73 2.37 7.89 -7.39
N CYS A 74 1.80 7.26 -6.37
CA CYS A 74 1.40 5.87 -6.46
C CYS A 74 0.21 5.67 -7.39
N GLN A 75 -0.71 6.63 -7.48
CA GLN A 75 -1.77 6.58 -8.48
C GLN A 75 -1.21 6.64 -9.89
N LEU A 76 -0.22 7.50 -10.13
CA LEU A 76 0.41 7.61 -11.43
C LEU A 76 1.19 6.34 -11.79
N GLU A 77 1.98 5.82 -10.86
CA GLU A 77 2.82 4.64 -11.11
C GLU A 77 2.02 3.35 -11.30
N THR A 78 0.79 3.29 -10.77
CA THR A 78 -0.08 2.12 -10.92
C THR A 78 -1.25 2.39 -11.89
N PHE A 79 -1.17 3.43 -12.67
CA PHE A 79 -2.26 3.84 -13.58
C PHE A 79 -2.64 2.73 -14.58
N GLU A 80 -1.66 2.02 -15.12
CA GLU A 80 -1.92 0.96 -16.09
C GLU A 80 -2.67 -0.23 -15.50
N SER A 81 -2.65 -0.37 -14.18
CA SER A 81 -3.38 -1.43 -13.48
C SER A 81 -4.83 -1.05 -13.16
N ASN A 82 -5.26 0.17 -13.46
CA ASN A 82 -6.62 0.61 -13.20
C ASN A 82 -7.63 -0.32 -13.87
N GLY A 83 -8.65 -0.73 -13.12
CA GLY A 83 -9.68 -1.64 -13.61
C GLY A 83 -9.25 -3.10 -13.65
N THR A 84 -8.06 -3.44 -13.17
CA THR A 84 -7.58 -4.82 -13.07
C THR A 84 -7.59 -5.31 -11.64
N ASP A 85 -7.52 -6.63 -11.46
CA ASP A 85 -7.46 -7.26 -10.13
C ASP A 85 -6.15 -6.95 -9.41
N ALA A 86 -5.11 -6.59 -10.14
CA ALA A 86 -3.80 -6.29 -9.56
C ALA A 86 -3.69 -4.90 -8.93
N LYS A 87 -4.65 -4.01 -9.20
CA LYS A 87 -4.56 -2.59 -8.82
C LYS A 87 -4.36 -2.39 -7.31
N THR A 88 -5.16 -3.07 -6.49
CA THR A 88 -5.11 -2.87 -5.04
C THR A 88 -3.75 -3.27 -4.47
N ALA A 89 -3.25 -4.46 -4.85
CA ALA A 89 -1.96 -4.94 -4.37
C ALA A 89 -0.80 -4.05 -4.83
N GLU A 90 -0.80 -3.64 -6.09
CA GLU A 90 0.25 -2.77 -6.64
C GLU A 90 0.25 -1.40 -5.98
N PHE A 91 -0.92 -0.81 -5.79
CA PHE A 91 -1.06 0.47 -5.11
C PHE A 91 -0.57 0.36 -3.66
N ASN A 92 -0.99 -0.67 -2.93
CA ASN A 92 -0.57 -0.90 -1.55
C ASN A 92 0.94 -1.09 -1.45
N GLN A 93 1.57 -1.81 -2.39
CA GLN A 93 3.01 -1.98 -2.40
C GLN A 93 3.73 -0.66 -2.62
N CYS A 94 3.23 0.16 -3.53
CA CYS A 94 3.79 1.49 -3.78
C CYS A 94 3.73 2.35 -2.51
N ILE A 95 2.55 2.43 -1.88
CA ILE A 95 2.35 3.22 -0.65
C ILE A 95 3.29 2.72 0.47
N THR A 96 3.38 1.40 0.65
CA THR A 96 4.25 0.80 1.66
C THR A 96 5.70 1.24 1.48
N ASN A 97 6.21 1.13 0.25
CA ASN A 97 7.59 1.49 -0.05
C ASN A 97 7.84 2.98 0.18
N GLU A 98 6.91 3.83 -0.19
CA GLU A 98 7.04 5.28 -0.02
C GLU A 98 6.96 5.68 1.46
N TYR A 99 6.08 5.06 2.24
CA TYR A 99 6.01 5.31 3.68
C TYR A 99 7.31 4.89 4.38
N LEU A 100 7.90 3.78 3.98
CA LEU A 100 9.18 3.33 4.55
C LEU A 100 10.31 4.29 4.22
N LYS A 101 10.34 4.83 3.01
CA LYS A 101 11.32 5.85 2.62
C LYS A 101 11.15 7.13 3.44
N GLU A 102 9.92 7.55 3.64
CA GLU A 102 9.63 8.74 4.43
C GLU A 102 10.02 8.53 5.89
N ALA A 103 9.74 7.37 6.46
CA ALA A 103 10.15 7.01 7.83
C ALA A 103 11.66 7.03 7.96
N GLU A 104 12.37 6.49 6.99
CA GLU A 104 13.83 6.52 6.95
C GLU A 104 14.36 7.95 6.93
N TYR A 105 13.74 8.80 6.13
CA TYR A 105 14.10 10.22 6.08
C TYR A 105 13.97 10.87 7.45
N PHE A 106 12.81 10.73 8.10
CA PHE A 106 12.61 11.32 9.44
C PHE A 106 13.56 10.74 10.49
N ASN A 107 13.94 9.46 10.36
CA ASN A 107 14.91 8.87 11.27
C ASN A 107 16.33 9.37 11.04
N SER A 108 16.65 9.89 9.86
CA SER A 108 18.01 10.29 9.48
C SER A 108 18.27 11.78 9.63
N ILE A 109 17.23 12.63 9.57
CA ILE A 109 17.40 14.08 9.74
C ILE A 109 17.36 14.44 11.21
N LEU A 110 17.96 15.54 11.60
CA LEU A 110 17.88 16.13 12.94
C LEU A 110 18.23 15.15 14.08
N PRO A 111 18.65 15.61 15.22
CA PRO A 111 18.73 14.77 16.40
C PRO A 111 17.37 14.36 16.89
#